data_d4419c0b270e9d6235ff935a333f4a00
#
_entry.id   d4419c0b270e9d6235ff935a333f4a00
#
_cell.length_a   1.000
_cell.length_b   1.000
_cell.length_c   1.000
_cell.angle_alpha   90.00
_cell.angle_beta   90.00
_cell.angle_gamma   90.00
#
_symmetry.space_group_name_H-M   'P 1'
#
loop_
_entity.id
_entity.type
_entity.pdbx_description
1 polymer ?
#
loop_
_entity_poly.entity_id
_entity_poly.type
_entity_poly.pdbx_seq_one_letter_code
_entity_poly.pdbx_strand_id
1 'polypeptide(L)'
;EVSSTVGVETIRLPVKRAFHSRLMDPILPALRAVAREVPITAPQIPFVSSRTGKAFPWDEPPNPDYWTRQARGTVQFAACASALLELGHTLFLEVGPAPSLLPMVERAGAGAVRLVPTLTGKADDVGVFTDATCRLFEAGVDIHWQDGASARAPLPSYPFDPVECWLAPTL
;
A
#
# COMPACT_ATOMS: atom_id res chain seq x y z
N GLU A 1 14.66 5.34 -22.00
CA GLU A 1 15.42 6.56 -22.36
C GLU A 1 15.17 7.62 -21.31
N VAL A 2 16.24 8.09 -20.69
CA VAL A 2 16.23 9.24 -19.79
C VAL A 2 16.45 10.48 -20.65
N SER A 3 15.48 11.39 -20.67
CA SER A 3 15.63 12.68 -21.37
C SER A 3 15.88 13.77 -20.33
N SER A 4 17.04 14.38 -20.34
CA SER A 4 17.35 15.54 -19.51
C SER A 4 17.12 16.82 -20.27
N THR A 5 15.91 17.35 -20.22
CA THR A 5 15.63 18.71 -20.65
C THR A 5 15.52 19.56 -19.37
N VAL A 6 16.38 20.55 -19.21
CA VAL A 6 16.38 21.51 -18.06
C VAL A 6 16.88 20.93 -16.72
N GLY A 7 17.84 19.98 -16.72
CA GLY A 7 18.45 19.47 -15.49
C GLY A 7 17.53 18.61 -14.60
N VAL A 8 16.39 18.17 -15.11
CA VAL A 8 15.45 17.26 -14.43
C VAL A 8 15.56 15.88 -15.07
N GLU A 9 15.89 14.89 -14.25
CA GLU A 9 15.86 13.49 -14.67
C GLU A 9 14.44 13.04 -14.93
N THR A 10 14.17 12.51 -16.12
CA THR A 10 12.85 12.01 -16.50
C THR A 10 12.92 10.55 -16.93
N ILE A 11 11.96 9.75 -16.49
CA ILE A 11 11.83 8.34 -16.87
C ILE A 11 10.56 8.17 -17.71
N ARG A 12 10.70 7.60 -18.90
CA ARG A 12 9.57 7.28 -19.74
C ARG A 12 8.81 6.09 -19.18
N LEU A 13 7.53 6.28 -18.88
CA LEU A 13 6.68 5.19 -18.43
C LEU A 13 6.29 4.27 -19.63
N PRO A 14 6.20 2.94 -19.41
CA PRO A 14 5.84 1.96 -20.43
C PRO A 14 4.32 1.93 -20.68
N VAL A 15 3.69 3.10 -20.80
CA VAL A 15 2.25 3.25 -21.01
C VAL A 15 2.00 3.77 -22.43
N LYS A 16 0.93 3.25 -23.08
CA LYS A 16 0.57 3.64 -24.45
C LYS A 16 -0.39 4.84 -24.49
N ARG A 17 -0.94 5.25 -23.37
CA ARG A 17 -1.94 6.33 -23.27
C ARG A 17 -1.63 7.23 -22.09
N ALA A 18 -1.85 8.53 -22.25
CA ALA A 18 -1.68 9.51 -21.19
C ALA A 18 -2.95 9.57 -20.32
N PHE A 19 -3.02 8.67 -19.34
CA PHE A 19 -4.03 8.75 -18.29
C PHE A 19 -3.90 10.08 -17.53
N HIS A 20 -4.96 10.48 -16.86
CA HIS A 20 -5.01 11.72 -16.06
C HIS A 20 -4.67 12.98 -16.88
N SER A 21 -5.11 13.03 -18.14
CA SER A 21 -4.88 14.13 -19.10
C SER A 21 -6.11 14.41 -19.94
N ARG A 22 -6.03 15.41 -20.83
CA ARG A 22 -7.10 15.74 -21.78
C ARG A 22 -7.48 14.58 -22.72
N LEU A 23 -6.59 13.62 -22.92
CA LEU A 23 -6.87 12.43 -23.72
C LEU A 23 -7.94 11.52 -23.08
N MET A 24 -8.27 11.75 -21.82
CA MET A 24 -9.38 11.06 -21.12
C MET A 24 -10.75 11.69 -21.40
N ASP A 25 -10.82 12.93 -21.90
CA ASP A 25 -12.09 13.65 -22.08
C ASP A 25 -13.15 12.87 -22.88
N PRO A 26 -12.81 12.15 -23.96
CA PRO A 26 -13.81 11.40 -24.74
C PRO A 26 -14.52 10.28 -23.96
N ILE A 27 -13.89 9.69 -22.94
CA ILE A 27 -14.48 8.57 -22.19
C ILE A 27 -15.27 9.03 -20.95
N LEU A 28 -15.13 10.29 -20.52
CA LEU A 28 -15.73 10.76 -19.27
C LEU A 28 -17.25 10.67 -19.23
N PRO A 29 -18.00 10.94 -20.33
CA PRO A 29 -19.46 10.76 -20.31
C PRO A 29 -19.87 9.31 -20.08
N ALA A 30 -19.20 8.35 -20.72
CA ALA A 30 -19.47 6.92 -20.54
C ALA A 30 -19.10 6.46 -19.12
N LEU A 31 -17.93 6.87 -18.62
CA LEU A 31 -17.51 6.58 -17.25
C LEU A 31 -18.53 7.12 -16.22
N ARG A 32 -19.04 8.34 -16.44
CA ARG A 32 -20.05 8.94 -15.56
C ARG A 32 -21.36 8.16 -15.58
N ALA A 33 -21.78 7.69 -16.76
CA ALA A 33 -23.00 6.90 -16.91
C ALA A 33 -22.88 5.60 -16.10
N VAL A 34 -21.79 4.85 -16.27
CA VAL A 34 -21.53 3.62 -15.50
C VAL A 34 -21.43 3.91 -14.00
N ALA A 35 -20.73 4.97 -13.59
CA ALA A 35 -20.59 5.32 -12.17
C ALA A 35 -21.93 5.69 -11.50
N ARG A 36 -22.94 6.11 -12.24
CA ARG A 36 -24.30 6.37 -11.73
C ARG A 36 -25.09 5.07 -11.46
N GLU A 37 -24.77 4.00 -12.14
CA GLU A 37 -25.42 2.70 -11.99
C GLU A 37 -24.83 1.88 -10.81
N VAL A 38 -23.64 2.27 -10.34
CA VAL A 38 -22.98 1.59 -9.23
C VAL A 38 -23.46 2.17 -7.90
N PRO A 39 -24.06 1.35 -7.01
CA PRO A 39 -24.39 1.82 -5.68
C PRO A 39 -23.11 2.05 -4.86
N ILE A 40 -22.84 3.29 -4.52
CA ILE A 40 -21.68 3.68 -3.73
C ILE A 40 -22.17 4.18 -2.38
N THR A 41 -21.60 3.64 -1.31
CA THR A 41 -21.88 4.05 0.07
C THR A 41 -20.72 4.89 0.61
N ALA A 42 -20.96 5.53 1.76
CA ALA A 42 -19.91 6.21 2.50
C ALA A 42 -18.76 5.24 2.87
N PRO A 43 -17.51 5.70 2.89
CA PRO A 43 -16.36 4.86 3.24
C PRO A 43 -16.51 4.29 4.66
N GLN A 44 -16.21 3.01 4.84
CA GLN A 44 -16.11 2.37 6.15
C GLN A 44 -14.67 2.35 6.68
N ILE A 45 -13.71 2.58 5.79
CA ILE A 45 -12.29 2.67 6.11
C ILE A 45 -11.80 4.05 5.66
N PRO A 46 -11.01 4.76 6.49
CA PRO A 46 -10.42 6.04 6.08
C PRO A 46 -9.63 5.89 4.79
N PHE A 47 -9.79 6.82 3.87
CA PHE A 47 -8.89 6.90 2.73
C PHE A 47 -8.51 8.34 2.40
N VAL A 48 -7.33 8.49 1.83
CA VAL A 48 -6.83 9.76 1.31
C VAL A 48 -7.04 9.79 -0.19
N SER A 49 -7.77 10.80 -0.66
CA SER A 49 -8.09 10.92 -2.08
C SER A 49 -6.89 11.33 -2.91
N SER A 50 -6.51 10.51 -3.89
CA SER A 50 -5.45 10.84 -4.85
C SER A 50 -5.79 12.03 -5.76
N ARG A 51 -7.03 12.47 -5.81
CA ARG A 51 -7.46 13.68 -6.52
C ARG A 51 -7.11 14.95 -5.75
N THR A 52 -7.19 14.92 -4.43
CA THR A 52 -7.02 16.11 -3.58
C THR A 52 -5.78 16.07 -2.70
N GLY A 53 -5.20 14.91 -2.48
CA GLY A 53 -4.12 14.71 -1.51
C GLY A 53 -4.59 14.80 -0.06
N LYS A 54 -5.90 14.76 0.20
CA LYS A 54 -6.50 14.96 1.53
C LYS A 54 -7.38 13.79 1.91
N ALA A 55 -7.59 13.61 3.21
CA ALA A 55 -8.57 12.66 3.71
C ALA A 55 -9.95 12.92 3.08
N PHE A 56 -10.61 11.83 2.69
CA PHE A 56 -11.95 11.90 2.12
C PHE A 56 -12.97 12.02 3.25
N PRO A 57 -14.04 12.85 3.09
CA PRO A 57 -15.09 12.95 4.10
C PRO A 57 -15.76 11.60 4.40
N TRP A 58 -16.01 11.31 5.67
CA TRP A 58 -16.57 10.04 6.14
C TRP A 58 -18.06 9.88 5.88
N ASP A 59 -18.77 10.99 5.82
CA ASP A 59 -20.21 11.09 5.76
C ASP A 59 -20.75 11.20 4.34
N GLU A 60 -19.86 11.35 3.35
CA GLU A 60 -20.22 11.49 1.95
C GLU A 60 -19.69 10.34 1.09
N PRO A 61 -20.52 9.65 0.31
CA PRO A 61 -20.02 8.71 -0.68
C PRO A 61 -19.35 9.44 -1.85
N PRO A 62 -18.29 8.86 -2.44
CA PRO A 62 -17.72 9.37 -3.68
C PRO A 62 -18.76 9.32 -4.80
N ASN A 63 -19.21 10.46 -5.26
CA ASN A 63 -20.23 10.57 -6.31
C ASN A 63 -19.65 10.29 -7.72
N PRO A 64 -20.50 10.10 -8.75
CA PRO A 64 -20.05 9.85 -10.13
C PRO A 64 -19.12 10.95 -10.68
N ASP A 65 -19.28 12.19 -10.24
CA ASP A 65 -18.43 13.30 -10.64
C ASP A 65 -17.04 13.27 -10.00
N TYR A 66 -16.94 12.67 -8.81
CA TYR A 66 -15.64 12.40 -8.19
C TYR A 66 -14.80 11.49 -9.10
N TRP A 67 -15.37 10.38 -9.58
CA TRP A 67 -14.67 9.41 -10.41
C TRP A 67 -14.25 9.96 -11.76
N THR A 68 -15.10 10.75 -12.41
CA THR A 68 -14.75 11.40 -13.69
C THR A 68 -13.64 12.44 -13.51
N ARG A 69 -13.70 13.21 -12.42
CA ARG A 69 -12.63 14.17 -12.09
C ARG A 69 -11.33 13.49 -11.70
N GLN A 70 -11.39 12.36 -11.01
CA GLN A 70 -10.22 11.58 -10.68
C GLN A 70 -9.56 10.99 -11.95
N ALA A 71 -10.34 10.41 -12.86
CA ALA A 71 -9.83 9.85 -14.11
C ALA A 71 -9.16 10.91 -15.01
N ARG A 72 -9.65 12.15 -14.97
CA ARG A 72 -9.19 13.28 -15.78
C ARG A 72 -8.03 14.05 -15.16
N GLY A 73 -8.07 14.23 -13.84
CA GLY A 73 -7.17 15.13 -13.12
C GLY A 73 -5.82 14.51 -12.77
N THR A 74 -4.86 15.36 -12.44
CA THR A 74 -3.55 14.94 -11.94
C THR A 74 -3.68 14.17 -10.62
N VAL A 75 -2.94 13.07 -10.51
CA VAL A 75 -2.83 12.29 -9.28
C VAL A 75 -1.92 13.02 -8.29
N GLN A 76 -2.44 13.36 -7.11
CA GLN A 76 -1.74 14.07 -6.04
C GLN A 76 -1.08 13.09 -5.06
N PHE A 77 -0.32 12.11 -5.57
CA PHE A 77 0.19 11.02 -4.74
C PHE A 77 1.19 11.49 -3.67
N ALA A 78 2.04 12.45 -3.99
CA ALA A 78 2.98 13.02 -3.01
C ALA A 78 2.24 13.63 -1.81
N ALA A 79 1.17 14.39 -2.07
CA ALA A 79 0.32 14.94 -1.01
C ALA A 79 -0.43 13.85 -0.22
N CYS A 80 -0.83 12.75 -0.89
CA CYS A 80 -1.41 11.59 -0.18
C CYS A 80 -0.40 10.95 0.78
N ALA A 81 0.82 10.71 0.33
CA ALA A 81 1.87 10.14 1.16
C ALA A 81 2.17 11.03 2.37
N SER A 82 2.31 12.35 2.15
CA SER A 82 2.52 13.31 3.25
C SER A 82 1.38 13.30 4.25
N ALA A 83 0.13 13.32 3.78
CA ALA A 83 -1.04 13.30 4.66
C ALA A 83 -1.12 12.01 5.50
N LEU A 84 -0.78 10.86 4.94
CA LEU A 84 -0.74 9.60 5.68
C LEU A 84 0.37 9.59 6.74
N LEU A 85 1.55 10.13 6.41
CA LEU A 85 2.66 10.28 7.35
C LEU A 85 2.32 11.25 8.50
N GLU A 86 1.68 12.37 8.20
CA GLU A 86 1.19 13.32 9.20
C GLU A 86 0.15 12.72 10.15
N LEU A 87 -0.64 11.75 9.67
CA LEU A 87 -1.56 10.95 10.48
C LEU A 87 -0.85 9.88 11.33
N GLY A 88 0.48 9.75 11.23
CA GLY A 88 1.29 8.82 12.02
C GLY A 88 1.39 7.42 11.43
N HIS A 89 0.97 7.19 10.20
CA HIS A 89 1.15 5.89 9.54
C HIS A 89 2.61 5.66 9.18
N THR A 90 3.17 4.54 9.63
CA THR A 90 4.57 4.13 9.39
C THR A 90 4.69 2.79 8.66
N LEU A 91 3.59 2.06 8.51
CA LEU A 91 3.53 0.80 7.77
C LEU A 91 2.69 0.98 6.51
N PHE A 92 3.28 0.71 5.35
CA PHE A 92 2.65 0.85 4.04
C PHE A 92 2.67 -0.47 3.30
N LEU A 93 1.50 -0.97 2.93
CA LEU A 93 1.31 -2.16 2.12
C LEU A 93 0.88 -1.75 0.70
N GLU A 94 1.65 -2.13 -0.31
CA GLU A 94 1.23 -1.97 -1.70
C GLU A 94 0.65 -3.27 -2.23
N VAL A 95 -0.65 -3.25 -2.53
CA VAL A 95 -1.36 -4.38 -3.16
C VAL A 95 -1.34 -4.18 -4.67
N GLY A 96 -0.50 -4.92 -5.36
CA GLY A 96 -0.33 -4.77 -6.80
C GLY A 96 0.69 -5.74 -7.39
N PRO A 97 0.81 -5.79 -8.73
CA PRO A 97 1.71 -6.74 -9.40
C PRO A 97 3.21 -6.39 -9.21
N ALA A 98 3.52 -5.17 -8.84
CA ALA A 98 4.88 -4.71 -8.57
C ALA A 98 4.86 -3.42 -7.73
N PRO A 99 5.92 -3.14 -6.93
CA PRO A 99 6.01 -1.93 -6.11
C PRO A 99 6.31 -0.72 -6.99
N SER A 100 5.29 0.09 -7.26
CA SER A 100 5.41 1.33 -8.05
C SER A 100 5.23 2.59 -7.22
N LEU A 101 4.49 2.50 -6.12
CA LEU A 101 4.17 3.63 -5.24
C LEU A 101 5.04 3.67 -3.98
N LEU A 102 5.47 2.52 -3.46
CA LEU A 102 6.33 2.44 -2.27
C LEU A 102 7.61 3.29 -2.37
N PRO A 103 8.34 3.35 -3.50
CA PRO A 103 9.49 4.24 -3.61
C PRO A 103 9.16 5.74 -3.46
N MET A 104 7.93 6.13 -3.79
CA MET A 104 7.46 7.51 -3.59
C MET A 104 7.13 7.79 -2.13
N VAL A 105 6.55 6.80 -1.42
CA VAL A 105 6.30 6.88 0.03
C VAL A 105 7.63 6.95 0.78
N GLU A 106 8.61 6.13 0.41
CA GLU A 106 9.94 6.13 1.02
C GLU A 106 10.61 7.50 0.96
N ARG A 107 10.55 8.16 -0.22
CA ARG A 107 11.08 9.51 -0.40
C ARG A 107 10.36 10.54 0.46
N ALA A 108 9.05 10.40 0.66
CA ALA A 108 8.28 11.29 1.51
C ALA A 108 8.53 11.05 3.00
N GLY A 109 8.76 9.79 3.40
CA GLY A 109 8.91 9.36 4.78
C GLY A 109 10.33 9.47 5.36
N ALA A 110 11.32 9.91 4.57
CA ALA A 110 12.70 10.07 5.01
C ALA A 110 13.31 8.84 5.74
N GLY A 111 12.91 7.62 5.33
CA GLY A 111 13.45 6.36 5.86
C GLY A 111 12.80 5.83 7.14
N ALA A 112 11.87 6.54 7.75
CA ALA A 112 11.19 6.12 8.98
C ALA A 112 9.95 5.24 8.74
N VAL A 113 9.86 4.57 7.58
CA VAL A 113 8.67 3.80 7.16
C VAL A 113 9.00 2.35 6.87
N ARG A 114 8.05 1.46 7.14
CA ARG A 114 8.09 0.05 6.72
C ARG A 114 7.28 -0.11 5.45
N LEU A 115 7.92 -0.64 4.41
CA LEU A 115 7.34 -0.78 3.08
C LEU A 115 7.20 -2.27 2.74
N VAL A 116 5.98 -2.70 2.47
CA VAL A 116 5.65 -4.11 2.21
C VAL A 116 4.93 -4.22 0.86
N PRO A 117 5.58 -4.72 -0.20
CA PRO A 117 4.90 -5.05 -1.44
C PRO A 117 4.25 -6.42 -1.32
N THR A 118 3.05 -6.61 -1.88
CA THR A 118 2.43 -7.95 -1.99
C THR A 118 3.06 -8.79 -3.09
N LEU A 119 3.46 -8.16 -4.20
CA LEU A 119 4.16 -8.80 -5.33
C LEU A 119 5.28 -7.88 -5.81
N THR A 120 6.25 -8.47 -6.52
CA THR A 120 7.41 -7.71 -7.04
C THR A 120 7.52 -7.72 -8.57
N GLY A 121 6.62 -8.42 -9.27
CA GLY A 121 6.68 -8.62 -10.72
C GLY A 121 7.81 -9.55 -11.18
N LYS A 122 8.44 -10.28 -10.24
CA LYS A 122 9.46 -11.29 -10.47
C LYS A 122 8.85 -12.68 -10.31
N ALA A 123 9.58 -13.73 -10.67
CA ALA A 123 9.17 -15.10 -10.39
C ALA A 123 9.04 -15.34 -8.87
N ASP A 124 8.17 -16.29 -8.50
CA ASP A 124 7.86 -16.67 -7.11
C ASP A 124 6.92 -15.69 -6.38
N ASP A 125 5.75 -15.47 -6.95
CA ASP A 125 4.70 -14.65 -6.33
C ASP A 125 4.24 -15.21 -4.98
N VAL A 126 4.25 -16.57 -4.80
CA VAL A 126 3.82 -17.21 -3.55
C VAL A 126 4.80 -16.90 -2.42
N GLY A 127 6.10 -17.01 -2.68
CA GLY A 127 7.14 -16.69 -1.69
C GLY A 127 7.10 -15.21 -1.30
N VAL A 128 6.95 -14.31 -2.27
CA VAL A 128 6.86 -12.87 -2.02
C VAL A 128 5.62 -12.53 -1.19
N PHE A 129 4.47 -13.11 -1.52
CA PHE A 129 3.23 -12.88 -0.77
C PHE A 129 3.34 -13.44 0.66
N THR A 130 3.97 -14.59 0.83
CA THR A 130 4.21 -15.17 2.15
C THR A 130 5.14 -14.28 3.00
N ASP A 131 6.25 -13.79 2.41
CA ASP A 131 7.15 -12.84 3.07
C ASP A 131 6.41 -11.56 3.48
N ALA A 132 5.58 -11.01 2.59
CA ALA A 132 4.75 -9.85 2.89
C ALA A 132 3.83 -10.09 4.10
N THR A 133 3.20 -11.27 4.16
CA THR A 133 2.33 -11.67 5.27
C THR A 133 3.12 -11.78 6.59
N CYS A 134 4.31 -12.39 6.57
CA CYS A 134 5.18 -12.49 7.72
C CYS A 134 5.61 -11.09 8.23
N ARG A 135 6.00 -10.21 7.34
CA ARG A 135 6.39 -8.82 7.69
C ARG A 135 5.24 -8.02 8.30
N LEU A 136 4.01 -8.22 7.83
CA LEU A 136 2.83 -7.61 8.43
C LEU A 136 2.60 -8.13 9.84
N PHE A 137 2.71 -9.45 10.04
CA PHE A 137 2.61 -10.07 11.36
C PHE A 137 3.68 -9.56 12.32
N GLU A 138 4.95 -9.49 11.90
CA GLU A 138 6.06 -8.91 12.68
C GLU A 138 5.85 -7.43 13.01
N ALA A 139 5.10 -6.72 12.17
CA ALA A 139 4.71 -5.33 12.41
C ALA A 139 3.53 -5.18 13.37
N GLY A 140 2.96 -6.29 13.87
CA GLY A 140 1.84 -6.32 14.81
C GLY A 140 0.46 -6.28 14.15
N VAL A 141 0.38 -6.52 12.84
CA VAL A 141 -0.91 -6.66 12.14
C VAL A 141 -1.51 -8.03 12.47
N ASP A 142 -2.76 -8.04 12.90
CA ASP A 142 -3.49 -9.29 13.14
C ASP A 142 -3.81 -9.98 11.80
N ILE A 143 -3.22 -11.17 11.62
CA ILE A 143 -3.37 -11.96 10.40
C ILE A 143 -4.33 -13.12 10.65
N HIS A 144 -5.41 -13.17 9.87
CA HIS A 144 -6.27 -14.34 9.81
C HIS A 144 -5.59 -15.47 9.05
N TRP A 145 -4.90 -16.33 9.77
CA TRP A 145 -4.30 -17.54 9.20
C TRP A 145 -5.43 -18.51 8.86
N GLN A 146 -5.52 -18.89 7.58
CA GLN A 146 -6.44 -19.96 7.22
C GLN A 146 -5.91 -21.28 7.78
N ASP A 147 -6.76 -22.02 8.48
CA ASP A 147 -6.48 -23.39 8.94
C ASP A 147 -6.39 -24.32 7.72
N GLY A 148 -5.29 -24.22 6.99
CA GLY A 148 -4.92 -25.25 6.03
C GLY A 148 -4.57 -26.51 6.82
N ALA A 149 -4.95 -27.69 6.33
CA ALA A 149 -4.55 -28.98 6.87
C ALA A 149 -3.03 -29.18 6.73
N SER A 150 -2.25 -28.35 7.36
CA SER A 150 -0.81 -28.37 7.36
C SER A 150 -0.31 -29.28 8.48
N ALA A 151 0.54 -30.20 8.12
CA ALA A 151 1.29 -31.00 9.11
C ALA A 151 2.03 -30.04 10.05
N ARG A 152 1.98 -30.31 11.35
CA ARG A 152 2.76 -29.56 12.33
C ARG A 152 4.25 -29.69 12.01
N ALA A 153 4.89 -28.57 11.74
CA ALA A 153 6.35 -28.57 11.60
C ALA A 153 7.00 -28.79 13.00
N PRO A 154 7.96 -29.70 13.13
CA PRO A 154 8.72 -29.83 14.36
C PRO A 154 9.58 -28.56 14.53
N LEU A 155 9.27 -27.77 15.56
CA LEU A 155 10.08 -26.62 15.93
C LEU A 155 11.08 -27.04 17.02
N PRO A 156 12.30 -26.47 17.06
CA PRO A 156 13.19 -26.64 18.18
C PRO A 156 12.55 -26.06 19.45
N SER A 157 12.85 -26.70 20.58
CA SER A 157 12.42 -26.17 21.87
C SER A 157 13.07 -24.82 22.13
N TYR A 158 12.42 -24.00 22.98
CA TYR A 158 12.99 -22.72 23.40
C TYR A 158 14.37 -22.94 24.04
N PRO A 159 15.43 -22.28 23.61
CA PRO A 159 16.76 -22.41 24.18
C PRO A 159 16.81 -21.70 25.54
N PHE A 160 16.42 -22.41 26.57
CA PHE A 160 16.55 -21.88 27.94
C PHE A 160 18.02 -21.69 28.28
N ASP A 161 18.35 -20.55 28.89
CA ASP A 161 19.66 -20.34 29.55
C ASP A 161 19.54 -20.82 31.00
N PRO A 162 20.03 -22.03 31.34
CA PRO A 162 19.85 -22.59 32.65
C PRO A 162 20.71 -21.85 33.66
N VAL A 163 20.08 -21.17 34.60
CA VAL A 163 20.74 -20.58 35.77
C VAL A 163 20.58 -21.55 36.93
N GLU A 164 21.70 -21.89 37.58
CA GLU A 164 21.66 -22.73 38.77
C GLU A 164 21.04 -21.95 39.95
N CYS A 165 19.85 -22.38 40.37
CA CYS A 165 19.11 -21.76 41.45
C CYS A 165 19.12 -22.62 42.75
N TRP A 166 20.17 -23.43 42.94
CA TRP A 166 20.27 -24.32 44.13
C TRP A 166 20.70 -23.52 45.33
N LEU A 167 19.96 -23.71 46.45
CA LEU A 167 20.36 -23.13 47.75
C LEU A 167 21.62 -23.84 48.24
N ALA A 168 22.69 -23.11 48.45
CA ALA A 168 23.87 -23.67 49.12
C ALA A 168 23.51 -24.11 50.53
N PRO A 169 23.89 -25.33 50.96
CA PRO A 169 23.64 -25.72 52.33
C PRO A 169 24.42 -24.79 53.27
N THR A 170 23.72 -24.12 54.18
CA THR A 170 24.33 -23.34 55.25
C THR A 170 24.93 -24.36 56.24
N LEU A 171 26.27 -24.43 56.31
CA LEU A 171 27.01 -25.14 57.38
C LEU A 171 26.94 -24.40 58.68
#